data_e21e1be3cc6f8e9784eda493f95511f9
#
_entry.id   e21e1be3cc6f8e9784eda493f95511f9
#
_cell.length_a   1.000
_cell.length_b   1.000
_cell.length_c   1.000
_cell.angle_alpha   90.00
_cell.angle_beta   90.00
_cell.angle_gamma   90.00
#
_symmetry.space_group_name_H-M   'P 1'
#
loop_
_entity.id
_entity.type
_entity.pdbx_description
1 polymer ?
#
loop_
_entity_poly.entity_id
_entity_poly.type
_entity_poly.pdbx_seq_one_letter_code
_entity_poly.pdbx_strand_id
1 'polypeptide(L)'
;MPVLGMGCRWKLAPGFGTDRSRNGLRRCWQTLTDERFSRQGWLFEPKWDGERCLAFRRDGSLRVLSRNRILLNDKYPEITAALDRHEAASFIVDGEIVTFKDGITSFAKLQERMQVAHPSVDLLRRVPVWLYLFDLLYLDRYDTRQLPLRYRKTLLSNAFVFQGSLRFTGHRDTEGEDYYRKACRQGWEGVIAKNADSEYVSRRTRDWLKFKCSKAQEFVVGGYTEPHGSRIGFGALLLGYYCGGRLVYGGKVGTGFDRATLGRLGKKLAALRTPISPFDGQGLPRSGVHWLKPKLVAQIAFTEWTREGKLRHPRFLGLRGGQEAGGGRTGGLTTSWNLETIGAAKTRCRMT
;
A
#
# COMPACT_ATOMS: atom_id res chain seq x y z
N MET A 1 -15.70 31.75 -19.66
CA MET A 1 -15.11 31.61 -18.31
C MET A 1 -16.04 32.25 -17.28
N PRO A 2 -16.78 31.51 -16.46
CA PRO A 2 -17.52 32.10 -15.35
C PRO A 2 -16.76 31.92 -14.05
N VAL A 3 -16.28 33.04 -13.53
CA VAL A 3 -16.47 33.59 -12.19
C VAL A 3 -16.22 32.61 -11.02
N LEU A 4 -15.00 32.60 -10.53
CA LEU A 4 -14.69 32.33 -9.13
C LEU A 4 -14.69 33.66 -8.37
N GLY A 5 -15.88 34.12 -7.99
CA GLY A 5 -16.07 35.23 -7.07
C GLY A 5 -15.97 34.70 -5.63
N MET A 6 -14.77 34.56 -5.13
CA MET A 6 -14.44 34.49 -3.68
C MET A 6 -12.98 34.89 -3.54
N GLY A 7 -12.69 35.83 -2.67
CA GLY A 7 -11.45 36.57 -2.49
C GLY A 7 -10.19 35.75 -2.15
N CYS A 8 -9.91 34.68 -2.87
CA CYS A 8 -8.61 34.01 -2.82
C CYS A 8 -7.60 34.86 -3.59
N ARG A 9 -6.74 35.58 -2.89
CA ARG A 9 -5.56 36.22 -3.47
C ARG A 9 -4.63 35.11 -4.01
N TRP A 10 -4.70 34.93 -5.34
CA TRP A 10 -3.73 34.10 -6.07
C TRP A 10 -2.34 34.73 -5.90
N LYS A 11 -1.46 34.11 -5.15
CA LYS A 11 -0.05 34.51 -5.14
C LYS A 11 0.55 33.98 -6.44
N LEU A 12 0.96 34.90 -7.31
CA LEU A 12 1.88 34.59 -8.40
C LEU A 12 3.09 33.89 -7.77
N ALA A 13 3.40 32.70 -8.22
CA ALA A 13 4.65 32.09 -7.82
C ALA A 13 5.78 33.03 -8.25
N PRO A 14 6.70 33.42 -7.37
CA PRO A 14 7.90 34.13 -7.78
C PRO A 14 8.49 33.34 -8.92
N GLY A 15 8.71 34.04 -10.05
CA GLY A 15 8.99 33.42 -11.35
C GLY A 15 9.81 32.16 -11.21
N PHE A 16 9.59 31.18 -12.07
CA PHE A 16 10.30 29.89 -12.07
C PHE A 16 11.82 30.10 -12.21
N GLY A 17 12.42 30.90 -11.28
CA GLY A 17 13.84 31.18 -11.20
C GLY A 17 14.67 29.90 -11.11
N THR A 18 15.91 29.98 -11.44
CA THR A 18 16.96 28.95 -11.51
C THR A 18 17.23 28.19 -10.20
N ASP A 19 16.26 28.19 -9.28
CA ASP A 19 16.42 27.62 -7.95
C ASP A 19 16.53 26.10 -8.00
N ARG A 20 17.69 25.59 -7.58
CA ARG A 20 17.96 24.16 -7.32
C ARG A 20 16.98 23.51 -6.34
N SER A 21 16.15 24.30 -5.64
CA SER A 21 15.12 23.83 -4.68
C SER A 21 13.99 23.03 -5.33
N ARG A 22 13.82 23.07 -6.65
CA ARG A 22 12.71 22.42 -7.38
C ARG A 22 12.88 20.93 -7.58
N ASN A 23 14.10 20.43 -7.58
CA ASN A 23 14.34 19.01 -7.34
C ASN A 23 13.99 18.60 -5.90
N GLY A 24 13.65 19.54 -5.06
CA GLY A 24 13.36 19.41 -3.64
C GLY A 24 11.88 19.25 -3.27
N LEU A 25 10.92 19.35 -4.23
CA LEU A 25 9.52 19.15 -3.90
C LEU A 25 9.32 17.74 -3.33
N ARG A 26 9.02 17.69 -2.03
CA ARG A 26 8.71 16.44 -1.33
C ARG A 26 7.20 16.23 -1.37
N ARG A 27 6.78 14.95 -1.34
CA ARG A 27 5.36 14.60 -1.33
C ARG A 27 4.75 14.79 0.05
N CYS A 28 3.45 15.07 0.07
CA CYS A 28 2.64 14.93 1.27
C CYS A 28 2.54 13.43 1.62
N TRP A 29 2.72 13.10 2.91
CA TRP A 29 2.70 11.73 3.40
C TRP A 29 1.44 11.45 4.18
N GLN A 30 0.82 10.31 3.86
CA GLN A 30 -0.35 9.81 4.58
C GLN A 30 0.06 9.17 5.91
N THR A 31 -0.76 9.38 6.94
CA THR A 31 -0.61 8.71 8.23
C THR A 31 -1.54 7.50 8.30
N LEU A 32 -1.03 6.35 8.75
CA LEU A 32 -1.87 5.18 9.02
C LEU A 32 -2.72 5.45 10.25
N THR A 33 -4.01 5.15 10.20
CA THR A 33 -4.91 5.18 11.34
C THR A 33 -5.72 3.90 11.41
N ASP A 34 -6.06 3.49 12.62
CA ASP A 34 -6.99 2.40 12.90
C ASP A 34 -8.42 2.91 13.11
N GLU A 35 -8.59 4.22 13.33
CA GLU A 35 -9.89 4.88 13.39
C GLU A 35 -10.45 5.07 11.98
N ARG A 36 -11.69 4.66 11.77
CA ARG A 36 -12.48 4.91 10.57
C ARG A 36 -13.58 5.88 10.92
N PHE A 37 -13.86 6.82 10.04
CA PHE A 37 -14.86 7.86 10.31
C PHE A 37 -15.52 8.34 9.01
N SER A 38 -16.66 9.01 9.19
CA SER A 38 -17.44 9.71 8.16
C SER A 38 -17.67 11.15 8.61
N ARG A 39 -16.57 11.96 8.59
CA ARG A 39 -16.63 13.36 9.05
C ARG A 39 -16.86 14.30 7.89
N GLN A 40 -17.74 15.29 8.08
CA GLN A 40 -17.89 16.44 7.16
C GLN A 40 -16.53 17.16 7.00
N GLY A 41 -16.27 17.70 5.82
CA GLY A 41 -15.01 18.37 5.49
C GLY A 41 -13.86 17.39 5.18
N TRP A 42 -14.15 16.10 5.01
CA TRP A 42 -13.19 15.10 4.58
C TRP A 42 -13.58 14.49 3.24
N LEU A 43 -12.60 14.33 2.36
CA LEU A 43 -12.73 13.67 1.05
C LEU A 43 -12.17 12.26 1.16
N PHE A 44 -12.91 11.28 0.67
CA PHE A 44 -12.55 9.87 0.73
C PHE A 44 -12.26 9.37 -0.69
N GLU A 45 -11.02 8.99 -0.95
CA GLU A 45 -10.53 8.51 -2.26
C GLU A 45 -10.16 7.03 -2.20
N PRO A 46 -10.24 6.28 -3.33
CA PRO A 46 -9.65 4.95 -3.38
C PRO A 46 -8.17 5.02 -3.07
N LYS A 47 -7.68 4.09 -2.25
CA LYS A 47 -6.25 3.90 -2.08
C LYS A 47 -5.75 3.00 -3.20
N TRP A 48 -5.17 3.62 -4.21
CA TRP A 48 -4.57 2.92 -5.34
C TRP A 48 -3.32 2.14 -4.91
N ASP A 49 -3.18 0.89 -5.37
CA ASP A 49 -1.99 0.05 -5.14
C ASP A 49 -1.08 0.11 -6.36
N GLY A 50 -0.12 1.04 -6.34
CA GLY A 50 0.70 1.34 -7.51
C GLY A 50 2.05 1.98 -7.18
N GLU A 51 2.60 2.71 -8.16
CA GLU A 51 3.82 3.50 -8.04
C GLU A 51 3.48 4.99 -8.06
N ARG A 52 3.57 5.66 -6.89
CA ARG A 52 3.30 7.09 -6.79
C ARG A 52 4.35 7.90 -7.52
N CYS A 53 3.91 8.84 -8.35
CA CYS A 53 4.78 9.74 -9.08
C CYS A 53 4.32 11.21 -8.97
N LEU A 54 5.27 12.12 -9.21
CA LEU A 54 5.03 13.51 -9.52
C LEU A 54 5.37 13.74 -10.98
N ALA A 55 4.46 14.34 -11.74
CA ALA A 55 4.75 14.76 -13.11
C ALA A 55 4.94 16.27 -13.15
N PHE A 56 6.02 16.69 -13.78
CA PHE A 56 6.45 18.07 -13.93
C PHE A 56 6.50 18.38 -15.41
N ARG A 57 5.76 19.41 -15.86
CA ARG A 57 5.90 19.98 -17.19
C ARG A 57 6.34 21.42 -17.09
N ARG A 58 7.34 21.81 -17.88
CA ARG A 58 7.82 23.16 -17.97
C ARG A 58 8.55 23.37 -19.28
N ASP A 59 8.25 24.48 -19.98
CA ASP A 59 8.94 24.92 -21.21
C ASP A 59 9.08 23.76 -22.22
N GLY A 60 8.01 22.99 -22.42
CA GLY A 60 7.98 21.81 -23.30
C GLY A 60 8.68 20.56 -22.73
N SER A 61 9.37 20.64 -21.60
CA SER A 61 10.03 19.48 -20.97
C SER A 61 9.09 18.81 -19.96
N LEU A 62 8.86 17.51 -20.13
CA LEU A 62 8.04 16.69 -19.24
C LEU A 62 8.94 15.69 -18.49
N ARG A 63 8.80 15.63 -17.17
CA ARG A 63 9.50 14.68 -16.29
C ARG A 63 8.50 14.02 -15.34
N VAL A 64 8.42 12.71 -15.38
CA VAL A 64 7.67 11.90 -14.43
C VAL A 64 8.65 11.28 -13.45
N LEU A 65 8.56 11.58 -12.18
CA LEU A 65 9.51 11.16 -11.14
C LEU A 65 8.84 10.23 -10.14
N SER A 66 9.50 9.10 -9.85
CA SER A 66 9.09 8.19 -8.78
C SER A 66 9.27 8.82 -7.40
N ARG A 67 8.82 8.11 -6.34
CA ARG A 67 9.06 8.48 -4.94
C ARG A 67 10.53 8.77 -4.63
N ASN A 68 11.44 8.01 -5.22
CA ASN A 68 12.88 8.14 -5.02
C ASN A 68 13.55 9.05 -6.05
N ARG A 69 12.76 9.88 -6.77
CA ARG A 69 13.20 10.80 -7.83
C ARG A 69 13.83 10.12 -9.05
N ILE A 70 13.54 8.85 -9.26
CA ILE A 70 13.95 8.14 -10.48
C ILE A 70 13.05 8.61 -11.62
N LEU A 71 13.64 8.92 -12.78
CA LEU A 71 12.91 9.28 -13.99
C LEU A 71 12.15 8.06 -14.52
N LEU A 72 10.87 8.24 -14.82
CA LEU A 72 9.96 7.19 -15.23
C LEU A 72 9.48 7.32 -16.68
N ASN A 73 9.93 8.36 -17.41
CA ASN A 73 9.42 8.67 -18.75
C ASN A 73 9.50 7.47 -19.70
N ASP A 74 10.67 6.86 -19.82
CA ASP A 74 10.90 5.73 -20.74
C ASP A 74 10.21 4.44 -20.26
N LYS A 75 10.06 4.29 -18.94
CA LYS A 75 9.37 3.15 -18.32
C LYS A 75 7.86 3.14 -18.61
N TYR A 76 7.26 4.33 -18.68
CA TYR A 76 5.81 4.50 -18.90
C TYR A 76 5.54 5.47 -20.06
N PRO A 77 5.95 5.10 -21.31
CA PRO A 77 5.83 5.97 -22.48
C PRO A 77 4.38 6.36 -22.78
N GLU A 78 3.41 5.48 -22.50
CA GLU A 78 1.98 5.77 -22.67
C GLU A 78 1.47 6.88 -21.73
N ILE A 79 2.02 6.97 -20.51
CA ILE A 79 1.70 8.04 -19.54
C ILE A 79 2.39 9.33 -19.98
N THR A 80 3.67 9.25 -20.35
CA THR A 80 4.45 10.39 -20.85
C THR A 80 3.75 10.99 -22.07
N ALA A 81 3.36 10.19 -23.07
CA ALA A 81 2.66 10.65 -24.25
C ALA A 81 1.27 11.25 -23.95
N ALA A 82 0.56 10.74 -22.93
CA ALA A 82 -0.75 11.28 -22.53
C ALA A 82 -0.62 12.62 -21.82
N LEU A 83 0.40 12.79 -20.96
CA LEU A 83 0.69 14.06 -20.30
C LEU A 83 1.24 15.11 -21.28
N ASP A 84 2.01 14.68 -22.28
CA ASP A 84 2.64 15.58 -23.24
C ASP A 84 1.62 16.23 -24.21
N ARG A 85 0.52 15.57 -24.46
CA ARG A 85 -0.61 16.11 -25.24
C ARG A 85 -1.46 17.14 -24.50
N HIS A 86 -1.18 17.40 -23.22
CA HIS A 86 -1.95 18.34 -22.44
C HIS A 86 -1.63 19.79 -22.83
N GLU A 87 -2.66 20.66 -22.87
CA GLU A 87 -2.53 22.05 -23.36
C GLU A 87 -1.79 22.99 -22.41
N ALA A 88 -1.84 22.74 -21.07
CA ALA A 88 -1.17 23.60 -20.11
C ALA A 88 0.33 23.67 -20.35
N ALA A 89 0.88 24.88 -20.44
CA ALA A 89 2.30 25.10 -20.70
C ALA A 89 3.19 24.57 -19.57
N SER A 90 2.73 24.66 -18.33
CA SER A 90 3.46 24.16 -17.17
C SER A 90 2.51 23.66 -16.08
N PHE A 91 2.87 22.54 -15.47
CA PHE A 91 2.12 21.97 -14.35
C PHE A 91 2.99 21.09 -13.44
N ILE A 92 2.52 20.89 -12.22
CA ILE A 92 3.01 19.84 -11.31
C ILE A 92 1.78 19.12 -10.77
N VAL A 93 1.68 17.81 -11.04
CA VAL A 93 0.59 16.96 -10.56
C VAL A 93 1.12 15.77 -9.77
N ASP A 94 0.33 15.33 -8.80
CA ASP A 94 0.60 14.16 -7.96
C ASP A 94 -0.39 13.05 -8.31
N GLY A 95 0.12 11.84 -8.52
CA GLY A 95 -0.70 10.72 -8.95
C GLY A 95 -0.10 9.36 -8.60
N GLU A 96 -0.87 8.32 -8.90
CA GLU A 96 -0.47 6.92 -8.73
C GLU A 96 -0.54 6.21 -10.08
N ILE A 97 0.57 5.60 -10.51
CA ILE A 97 0.61 4.72 -11.68
C ILE A 97 0.15 3.33 -11.25
N VAL A 98 -0.87 2.81 -11.93
CA VAL A 98 -1.48 1.53 -11.58
C VAL A 98 -1.66 0.63 -12.80
N THR A 99 -1.76 -0.66 -12.57
CA THR A 99 -2.32 -1.64 -13.50
C THR A 99 -3.41 -2.45 -12.80
N PHE A 100 -4.29 -3.07 -13.57
CA PHE A 100 -5.39 -3.87 -13.06
C PHE A 100 -5.19 -5.35 -13.34
N LYS A 101 -5.61 -6.17 -12.39
CA LYS A 101 -5.84 -7.60 -12.54
C LYS A 101 -7.23 -7.91 -11.98
N ASP A 102 -8.08 -8.53 -12.80
CA ASP A 102 -9.45 -8.89 -12.40
C ASP A 102 -10.26 -7.68 -11.85
N GLY A 103 -10.09 -6.50 -12.48
CA GLY A 103 -10.79 -5.26 -12.09
C GLY A 103 -10.23 -4.54 -10.85
N ILE A 104 -9.17 -5.06 -10.24
CA ILE A 104 -8.57 -4.50 -9.01
C ILE A 104 -7.13 -4.09 -9.30
N THR A 105 -6.67 -2.98 -8.69
CA THR A 105 -5.27 -2.57 -8.81
C THR A 105 -4.34 -3.63 -8.24
N SER A 106 -3.25 -3.93 -8.97
CA SER A 106 -2.31 -4.98 -8.62
C SER A 106 -0.87 -4.51 -8.73
N PHE A 107 -0.26 -4.20 -7.61
CA PHE A 107 1.16 -3.87 -7.55
C PHE A 107 2.04 -5.04 -8.02
N ALA A 108 1.65 -6.28 -7.71
CA ALA A 108 2.38 -7.47 -8.15
C ALA A 108 2.46 -7.59 -9.68
N LYS A 109 1.37 -7.22 -10.40
CA LYS A 109 1.37 -7.15 -11.86
C LYS A 109 2.15 -5.93 -12.35
N LEU A 110 2.05 -4.78 -11.67
CA LEU A 110 2.80 -3.57 -12.04
C LEU A 110 4.31 -3.78 -11.93
N GLN A 111 4.79 -4.60 -10.99
CA GLN A 111 6.22 -4.89 -10.85
C GLN A 111 6.87 -5.44 -12.13
N GLU A 112 6.11 -6.09 -13.02
CA GLU A 112 6.63 -6.54 -14.33
C GLU A 112 7.08 -5.36 -15.20
N ARG A 113 6.41 -4.20 -15.07
CA ARG A 113 6.77 -2.95 -15.76
C ARG A 113 7.84 -2.19 -15.02
N MET A 114 7.78 -2.15 -13.68
CA MET A 114 8.70 -1.38 -12.84
C MET A 114 10.16 -1.80 -12.98
N GLN A 115 10.43 -3.04 -13.36
CA GLN A 115 11.77 -3.58 -13.51
C GLN A 115 12.37 -3.36 -14.90
N VAL A 116 11.60 -2.85 -15.87
CA VAL A 116 12.02 -2.69 -17.27
C VAL A 116 12.08 -1.19 -17.60
N ALA A 117 13.27 -0.72 -17.99
CA ALA A 117 13.47 0.69 -18.33
C ALA A 117 12.80 1.05 -19.66
N HIS A 118 12.94 0.19 -20.68
CA HIS A 118 12.36 0.36 -22.02
C HIS A 118 11.49 -0.84 -22.36
N PRO A 119 10.18 -0.79 -22.05
CA PRO A 119 9.28 -1.93 -22.27
C PRO A 119 9.01 -2.16 -23.76
N SER A 120 8.98 -3.42 -24.16
CA SER A 120 8.57 -3.83 -25.51
C SER A 120 7.07 -3.56 -25.73
N VAL A 121 6.66 -3.47 -26.99
CA VAL A 121 5.23 -3.31 -27.38
C VAL A 121 4.37 -4.42 -26.77
N ASP A 122 4.90 -5.65 -26.75
CA ASP A 122 4.20 -6.79 -26.13
C ASP A 122 3.99 -6.60 -24.63
N LEU A 123 5.00 -6.13 -23.89
CA LEU A 123 4.88 -5.84 -22.47
C LEU A 123 3.90 -4.69 -22.20
N LEU A 124 3.86 -3.66 -23.05
CA LEU A 124 2.89 -2.56 -22.95
C LEU A 124 1.45 -3.09 -23.07
N ARG A 125 1.19 -4.01 -24.01
CA ARG A 125 -0.12 -4.63 -24.21
C ARG A 125 -0.52 -5.57 -23.07
N ARG A 126 0.41 -6.38 -22.57
CA ARG A 126 0.15 -7.37 -21.53
C ARG A 126 -0.05 -6.74 -20.16
N VAL A 127 0.66 -5.65 -19.86
CA VAL A 127 0.58 -4.90 -18.60
C VAL A 127 0.29 -3.43 -18.88
N PRO A 128 -0.92 -3.09 -19.35
CA PRO A 128 -1.32 -1.70 -19.55
C PRO A 128 -1.35 -0.95 -18.21
N VAL A 129 -1.00 0.33 -18.25
CA VAL A 129 -0.95 1.17 -17.05
C VAL A 129 -1.75 2.45 -17.22
N TRP A 130 -2.23 2.99 -16.10
CA TRP A 130 -2.94 4.26 -16.00
C TRP A 130 -2.36 5.11 -14.90
N LEU A 131 -2.33 6.41 -15.10
CA LEU A 131 -1.97 7.40 -14.09
C LEU A 131 -3.27 8.01 -13.52
N TYR A 132 -3.53 7.74 -12.25
CA TYR A 132 -4.63 8.34 -11.50
C TYR A 132 -4.13 9.60 -10.80
N LEU A 133 -4.51 10.76 -11.31
CA LEU A 133 -4.16 12.06 -10.72
C LEU A 133 -5.12 12.37 -9.58
N PHE A 134 -4.57 12.81 -8.45
CA PHE A 134 -5.35 13.12 -7.25
C PHE A 134 -5.02 14.48 -6.62
N ASP A 135 -4.00 15.19 -7.09
CA ASP A 135 -3.67 16.54 -6.64
C ASP A 135 -2.96 17.36 -7.73
N LEU A 136 -3.17 18.69 -7.68
CA LEU A 136 -2.55 19.66 -8.56
C LEU A 136 -1.78 20.67 -7.71
N LEU A 137 -0.48 20.78 -7.92
CA LEU A 137 0.42 21.55 -7.08
C LEU A 137 0.89 22.84 -7.75
N TYR A 138 0.80 22.90 -9.07
CA TYR A 138 1.19 24.04 -9.89
C TYR A 138 0.48 23.97 -11.23
N LEU A 139 -0.01 25.10 -11.71
CA LEU A 139 -0.63 25.23 -13.03
C LEU A 139 -0.22 26.58 -13.65
N ASP A 140 0.43 26.53 -14.80
CA ASP A 140 1.00 27.64 -15.54
C ASP A 140 1.91 28.50 -14.66
N ARG A 141 1.44 29.65 -14.16
CA ARG A 141 2.21 30.56 -13.29
C ARG A 141 1.74 30.53 -11.83
N TYR A 142 0.81 29.65 -11.47
CA TYR A 142 0.19 29.64 -10.14
C TYR A 142 0.65 28.47 -9.30
N ASP A 143 1.13 28.77 -8.10
CA ASP A 143 1.35 27.77 -7.05
C ASP A 143 0.03 27.49 -6.33
N THR A 144 -0.49 26.27 -6.49
CA THR A 144 -1.79 25.90 -5.93
C THR A 144 -1.66 25.23 -4.55
N ARG A 145 -0.47 24.97 -4.06
CA ARG A 145 -0.24 24.20 -2.82
C ARG A 145 -0.86 24.83 -1.58
N GLN A 146 -0.98 26.16 -1.53
CA GLN A 146 -1.61 26.89 -0.42
C GLN A 146 -3.14 26.91 -0.51
N LEU A 147 -3.72 26.45 -1.61
CA LEU A 147 -5.17 26.34 -1.73
C LEU A 147 -5.68 25.14 -0.93
N PRO A 148 -6.88 25.21 -0.36
CA PRO A 148 -7.60 24.04 0.13
C PRO A 148 -7.67 22.91 -0.90
N LEU A 149 -7.53 21.65 -0.46
CA LEU A 149 -7.52 20.47 -1.34
C LEU A 149 -8.76 20.43 -2.25
N ARG A 150 -9.95 20.81 -1.76
CA ARG A 150 -11.19 20.84 -2.55
C ARG A 150 -11.04 21.68 -3.81
N TYR A 151 -10.40 22.84 -3.71
CA TYR A 151 -10.17 23.73 -4.86
C TYR A 151 -9.08 23.19 -5.79
N ARG A 152 -8.02 22.60 -5.25
CA ARG A 152 -6.98 21.94 -6.06
C ARG A 152 -7.56 20.80 -6.88
N LYS A 153 -8.50 20.02 -6.32
CA LYS A 153 -9.19 18.93 -7.03
C LYS A 153 -10.13 19.46 -8.12
N THR A 154 -10.86 20.53 -7.84
CA THR A 154 -11.70 21.20 -8.85
C THR A 154 -10.84 21.73 -9.99
N LEU A 155 -9.73 22.40 -9.69
CA LEU A 155 -8.80 22.87 -10.72
C LEU A 155 -8.22 21.70 -11.53
N LEU A 156 -7.81 20.62 -10.87
CA LEU A 156 -7.31 19.41 -11.54
C LEU A 156 -8.36 18.83 -12.50
N SER A 157 -9.62 18.70 -12.07
CA SER A 157 -10.68 18.13 -12.90
C SER A 157 -11.02 19.01 -14.11
N ASN A 158 -10.87 20.33 -13.98
CA ASN A 158 -11.21 21.28 -15.06
C ASN A 158 -10.04 21.54 -16.01
N ALA A 159 -8.81 21.48 -15.50
CA ALA A 159 -7.62 21.78 -16.29
C ALA A 159 -7.10 20.58 -17.09
N PHE A 160 -7.48 19.37 -16.76
CA PHE A 160 -6.97 18.16 -17.41
C PHE A 160 -8.06 17.39 -18.17
N VAL A 161 -7.71 16.89 -19.36
CA VAL A 161 -8.53 15.96 -20.13
C VAL A 161 -8.12 14.53 -19.75
N PHE A 162 -9.04 13.82 -19.10
CA PHE A 162 -8.81 12.46 -18.59
C PHE A 162 -9.19 11.41 -19.63
N GLN A 163 -8.28 11.15 -20.56
CA GLN A 163 -8.42 10.15 -21.63
C GLN A 163 -7.16 9.28 -21.78
N GLY A 164 -7.23 8.23 -22.56
CA GLY A 164 -6.09 7.32 -22.78
C GLY A 164 -5.60 6.71 -21.47
N SER A 165 -4.36 7.02 -21.06
CA SER A 165 -3.74 6.53 -19.82
C SER A 165 -3.93 7.46 -18.63
N LEU A 166 -4.62 8.60 -18.74
CA LEU A 166 -4.88 9.50 -17.63
C LEU A 166 -6.27 9.28 -17.04
N ARG A 167 -6.35 9.33 -15.72
CA ARG A 167 -7.60 9.22 -14.95
C ARG A 167 -7.62 10.21 -13.81
N PHE A 168 -8.80 10.76 -13.53
CA PHE A 168 -9.05 11.54 -12.32
C PHE A 168 -9.35 10.60 -11.16
N THR A 169 -8.75 10.85 -10.01
CA THR A 169 -9.14 10.15 -8.78
C THR A 169 -10.36 10.83 -8.19
N GLY A 170 -11.52 10.24 -8.41
CA GLY A 170 -12.78 10.70 -7.79
C GLY A 170 -12.74 10.53 -6.26
N HIS A 171 -13.62 11.26 -5.57
CA HIS A 171 -13.76 11.19 -4.12
C HIS A 171 -15.24 11.16 -3.71
N ARG A 172 -15.48 10.86 -2.44
CA ARG A 172 -16.74 11.06 -1.73
C ARG A 172 -16.54 12.07 -0.62
N ASP A 173 -17.50 12.94 -0.38
CA ASP A 173 -17.43 14.00 0.63
C ASP A 173 -17.86 13.52 2.02
N THR A 174 -18.58 12.41 2.07
CA THR A 174 -19.15 11.79 3.27
C THR A 174 -19.06 10.29 3.15
N GLU A 175 -19.66 9.53 4.08
CA GLU A 175 -19.76 8.07 4.04
C GLU A 175 -18.40 7.34 4.03
N GLY A 176 -17.38 7.88 4.70
CA GLY A 176 -16.02 7.33 4.68
C GLY A 176 -15.95 5.88 5.15
N GLU A 177 -16.75 5.53 6.19
CA GLU A 177 -16.79 4.16 6.71
C GLU A 177 -17.50 3.20 5.76
N ASP A 178 -18.59 3.62 5.12
CA ASP A 178 -19.30 2.82 4.11
C ASP A 178 -18.44 2.63 2.87
N TYR A 179 -17.76 3.68 2.45
CA TYR A 179 -16.84 3.62 1.33
C TYR A 179 -15.66 2.69 1.62
N TYR A 180 -15.14 2.73 2.85
CA TYR A 180 -14.11 1.80 3.31
C TYR A 180 -14.63 0.35 3.35
N ARG A 181 -15.84 0.10 3.90
CA ARG A 181 -16.44 -1.24 3.89
C ARG A 181 -16.62 -1.77 2.46
N LYS A 182 -17.08 -0.91 1.54
CA LYS A 182 -17.20 -1.24 0.11
C LYS A 182 -15.84 -1.57 -0.50
N ALA A 183 -14.82 -0.74 -0.26
CA ALA A 183 -13.46 -0.95 -0.75
C ALA A 183 -12.91 -2.31 -0.31
N CYS A 184 -13.10 -2.68 0.96
CA CYS A 184 -12.61 -3.96 1.49
C CYS A 184 -13.36 -5.15 0.89
N ARG A 185 -14.70 -5.07 0.73
CA ARG A 185 -15.48 -6.12 0.06
C ARG A 185 -15.06 -6.32 -1.40
N GLN A 186 -14.68 -5.25 -2.09
CA GLN A 186 -14.21 -5.28 -3.47
C GLN A 186 -12.74 -5.65 -3.62
N GLY A 187 -12.02 -5.88 -2.51
CA GLY A 187 -10.62 -6.27 -2.53
C GLY A 187 -9.63 -5.14 -2.82
N TRP A 188 -10.04 -3.87 -2.66
CA TRP A 188 -9.16 -2.72 -2.82
C TRP A 188 -8.13 -2.66 -1.68
N GLU A 189 -7.03 -1.92 -1.88
CA GLU A 189 -6.02 -1.72 -0.81
C GLU A 189 -6.58 -0.93 0.38
N GLY A 190 -7.60 -0.10 0.15
CA GLY A 190 -8.25 0.71 1.16
C GLY A 190 -8.78 2.03 0.63
N VAL A 191 -8.84 3.00 1.53
CA VAL A 191 -9.32 4.37 1.27
C VAL A 191 -8.30 5.37 1.83
N ILE A 192 -8.13 6.51 1.17
CA ILE A 192 -7.42 7.67 1.69
C ILE A 192 -8.46 8.72 2.08
N ALA A 193 -8.52 9.04 3.38
CA ALA A 193 -9.28 10.18 3.88
C ALA A 193 -8.38 11.42 3.87
N LYS A 194 -8.83 12.51 3.25
CA LYS A 194 -8.10 13.77 3.11
C LYS A 194 -8.93 14.92 3.65
N ASN A 195 -8.35 15.74 4.50
CA ASN A 195 -8.99 16.97 4.95
C ASN A 195 -9.19 17.91 3.75
N ALA A 196 -10.43 18.25 3.43
CA ALA A 196 -10.80 19.02 2.24
C ALA A 196 -10.25 20.46 2.26
N ASP A 197 -9.97 20.99 3.44
CA ASP A 197 -9.45 22.35 3.63
C ASP A 197 -7.91 22.40 3.80
N SER A 198 -7.24 21.24 3.72
CA SER A 198 -5.80 21.16 3.91
C SER A 198 -5.03 21.74 2.72
N GLU A 199 -3.93 22.42 3.04
CA GLU A 199 -2.87 22.75 2.10
C GLU A 199 -2.06 21.50 1.71
N TYR A 200 -1.30 21.57 0.62
CA TYR A 200 -0.34 20.54 0.27
C TYR A 200 1.00 20.79 0.96
N VAL A 201 1.33 20.00 1.96
CA VAL A 201 2.57 20.12 2.72
C VAL A 201 3.52 18.94 2.43
N SER A 202 4.79 19.26 2.19
CA SER A 202 5.83 18.27 1.84
C SER A 202 6.37 17.49 3.03
N ARG A 203 5.50 17.10 3.96
CA ARG A 203 5.81 16.34 5.16
C ARG A 203 4.69 15.35 5.50
N ARG A 204 4.91 14.52 6.51
CA ARG A 204 3.84 13.69 7.07
C ARG A 204 2.89 14.57 7.87
N THR A 205 1.59 14.41 7.64
CA THR A 205 0.52 15.15 8.29
C THR A 205 -0.62 14.22 8.67
N ARG A 206 -1.49 14.68 9.56
CA ARG A 206 -2.75 14.01 9.89
C ARG A 206 -3.90 14.43 8.97
N ASP A 207 -3.66 15.35 8.03
CA ASP A 207 -4.65 15.76 7.04
C ASP A 207 -4.91 14.70 5.96
N TRP A 208 -3.97 13.77 5.79
CA TRP A 208 -4.12 12.63 4.89
C TRP A 208 -3.96 11.34 5.69
N LEU A 209 -5.07 10.62 5.85
CA LEU A 209 -5.14 9.37 6.62
C LEU A 209 -5.43 8.20 5.69
N LYS A 210 -4.76 7.08 5.90
CA LYS A 210 -5.00 5.85 5.15
C LYS A 210 -5.75 4.81 5.98
N PHE A 211 -6.90 4.41 5.48
CA PHE A 211 -7.72 3.31 5.96
C PHE A 211 -7.37 2.08 5.13
N LYS A 212 -6.51 1.22 5.64
CA LYS A 212 -6.10 0.02 4.91
C LYS A 212 -7.12 -1.11 5.11
N CYS A 213 -7.54 -1.73 4.00
CA CYS A 213 -8.21 -3.02 4.04
C CYS A 213 -7.15 -4.09 4.34
N SER A 214 -7.22 -4.67 5.50
CA SER A 214 -6.36 -5.78 5.88
C SER A 214 -7.17 -7.07 5.86
N LYS A 215 -6.69 -8.07 5.12
CA LYS A 215 -7.16 -9.44 5.31
C LYS A 215 -6.60 -9.90 6.65
N ALA A 216 -7.43 -10.42 7.51
CA ALA A 216 -6.98 -11.05 8.75
C ALA A 216 -7.11 -12.57 8.59
N GLN A 217 -6.02 -13.29 8.81
CA GLN A 217 -5.99 -14.75 8.72
C GLN A 217 -5.13 -15.31 9.85
N GLU A 218 -5.39 -16.56 10.18
CA GLU A 218 -4.64 -17.27 11.19
C GLU A 218 -3.44 -18.00 10.60
N PHE A 219 -2.33 -17.93 11.31
CA PHE A 219 -1.08 -18.58 10.94
C PHE A 219 -0.47 -19.29 12.13
N VAL A 220 0.14 -20.42 11.87
CA VAL A 220 0.93 -21.15 12.85
C VAL A 220 2.26 -20.41 13.03
N VAL A 221 2.68 -20.23 14.28
CA VAL A 221 3.98 -19.67 14.63
C VAL A 221 4.99 -20.81 14.75
N GLY A 222 5.91 -20.90 13.78
CA GLY A 222 6.91 -21.97 13.73
C GLY A 222 8.33 -21.51 14.09
N GLY A 223 8.51 -20.21 14.40
CA GLY A 223 9.80 -19.67 14.81
C GLY A 223 9.75 -18.18 15.10
N TYR A 224 10.90 -17.64 15.52
CA TYR A 224 11.09 -16.20 15.65
C TYR A 224 12.55 -15.83 15.40
N THR A 225 12.79 -14.56 15.04
CA THR A 225 14.14 -14.02 14.87
C THR A 225 14.61 -13.33 16.14
N GLU A 226 15.92 -13.24 16.31
CA GLU A 226 16.53 -12.41 17.34
C GLU A 226 16.12 -10.94 17.20
N PRO A 227 16.01 -10.20 18.32
CA PRO A 227 15.75 -8.78 18.29
C PRO A 227 16.98 -8.01 17.79
N HIS A 228 16.75 -6.85 17.13
CA HIS A 228 17.80 -5.94 16.72
C HIS A 228 17.67 -4.61 17.46
N GLY A 229 18.80 -3.98 17.79
CA GLY A 229 18.86 -2.70 18.49
C GLY A 229 18.23 -2.75 19.88
N SER A 230 17.44 -1.78 20.22
CA SER A 230 16.77 -1.64 21.55
C SER A 230 15.51 -2.51 21.72
N ARG A 231 15.18 -3.34 20.73
CA ARG A 231 13.98 -4.18 20.79
C ARG A 231 14.14 -5.33 21.79
N ILE A 232 13.13 -5.56 22.63
CA ILE A 232 13.11 -6.63 23.64
C ILE A 232 12.41 -7.89 23.12
N GLY A 233 12.72 -9.03 23.69
CA GLY A 233 12.03 -10.31 23.50
C GLY A 233 12.38 -11.02 22.20
N PHE A 234 11.90 -10.52 21.06
CA PHE A 234 12.14 -11.12 19.73
C PHE A 234 12.03 -10.08 18.61
N GLY A 235 12.61 -10.39 17.43
CA GLY A 235 12.57 -9.52 16.27
C GLY A 235 11.26 -9.65 15.49
N ALA A 236 11.00 -10.82 14.92
CA ALA A 236 9.80 -11.13 14.14
C ALA A 236 9.37 -12.58 14.39
N LEU A 237 8.06 -12.85 14.30
CA LEU A 237 7.53 -14.22 14.26
C LEU A 237 7.63 -14.79 12.85
N LEU A 238 8.02 -16.04 12.71
CA LEU A 238 8.00 -16.81 11.48
C LEU A 238 6.67 -17.57 11.39
N LEU A 239 5.95 -17.33 10.30
CA LEU A 239 4.57 -17.74 10.11
C LEU A 239 4.46 -18.84 9.07
N GLY A 240 3.57 -19.77 9.27
CA GLY A 240 3.23 -20.80 8.32
C GLY A 240 1.77 -21.19 8.29
N TYR A 241 1.43 -21.95 7.27
CA TYR A 241 0.12 -22.55 7.08
C TYR A 241 0.25 -23.99 6.62
N TYR A 242 -0.72 -24.83 6.96
CA TYR A 242 -0.70 -26.24 6.55
C TYR A 242 -1.18 -26.38 5.10
N CYS A 243 -0.43 -27.13 4.31
CA CYS A 243 -0.75 -27.56 2.96
C CYS A 243 -0.37 -29.04 2.79
N GLY A 244 -1.35 -29.90 2.55
CA GLY A 244 -1.12 -31.36 2.43
C GLY A 244 -0.45 -31.97 3.67
N GLY A 245 -0.80 -31.51 4.88
CA GLY A 245 -0.22 -31.97 6.14
C GLY A 245 1.16 -31.38 6.47
N ARG A 246 1.80 -30.66 5.57
CA ARG A 246 3.10 -30.01 5.75
C ARG A 246 2.94 -28.53 6.13
N LEU A 247 3.77 -28.04 7.06
CA LEU A 247 3.76 -26.64 7.44
C LEU A 247 4.63 -25.82 6.48
N VAL A 248 4.00 -25.04 5.62
CA VAL A 248 4.67 -24.22 4.60
C VAL A 248 4.95 -22.82 5.15
N TYR A 249 6.17 -22.31 4.93
CA TYR A 249 6.59 -20.99 5.39
C TYR A 249 5.92 -19.86 4.59
N GLY A 250 5.09 -19.05 5.25
CA GLY A 250 4.34 -17.91 4.68
C GLY A 250 4.98 -16.54 4.87
N GLY A 251 6.13 -16.44 5.55
CA GLY A 251 6.81 -15.16 5.79
C GLY A 251 6.98 -14.83 7.27
N LYS A 252 7.43 -13.60 7.54
CA LYS A 252 7.68 -13.12 8.91
C LYS A 252 6.89 -11.86 9.24
N VAL A 253 6.45 -11.71 10.50
CA VAL A 253 5.79 -10.51 11.01
C VAL A 253 6.59 -9.88 12.14
N GLY A 254 7.02 -8.62 11.95
CA GLY A 254 7.81 -7.86 12.92
C GLY A 254 7.07 -6.64 13.49
N THR A 255 5.82 -6.38 13.08
CA THR A 255 5.02 -5.21 13.47
C THR A 255 3.71 -5.61 14.15
N GLY A 256 3.08 -4.68 14.86
CA GLY A 256 1.84 -4.93 15.60
C GLY A 256 2.06 -5.39 17.03
N PHE A 257 3.27 -5.27 17.57
CA PHE A 257 3.61 -5.61 18.95
C PHE A 257 3.88 -4.32 19.74
N ASP A 258 3.26 -4.19 20.90
CA ASP A 258 3.67 -3.26 21.95
C ASP A 258 4.73 -3.92 22.88
N ARG A 259 5.31 -3.12 23.75
CA ARG A 259 6.37 -3.57 24.68
C ARG A 259 5.89 -4.68 25.63
N ALA A 260 4.67 -4.59 26.12
CA ALA A 260 4.07 -5.58 27.02
C ALA A 260 3.86 -6.92 26.28
N THR A 261 3.36 -6.88 25.06
CA THR A 261 3.17 -8.06 24.20
C THR A 261 4.51 -8.71 23.85
N LEU A 262 5.55 -7.93 23.52
CA LEU A 262 6.88 -8.46 23.23
C LEU A 262 7.45 -9.24 24.44
N GLY A 263 7.35 -8.69 25.66
CA GLY A 263 7.83 -9.36 26.87
C GLY A 263 7.04 -10.62 27.22
N ARG A 264 5.70 -10.54 27.20
CA ARG A 264 4.82 -11.67 27.51
C ARG A 264 4.94 -12.80 26.49
N LEU A 265 4.94 -12.45 25.21
CA LEU A 265 5.03 -13.43 24.14
C LEU A 265 6.43 -14.04 24.07
N GLY A 266 7.50 -13.26 24.28
CA GLY A 266 8.88 -13.76 24.32
C GLY A 266 9.07 -14.91 25.33
N LYS A 267 8.47 -14.81 26.53
CA LYS A 267 8.49 -15.89 27.53
C LYS A 267 7.79 -17.15 27.01
N LYS A 268 6.62 -17.02 26.37
CA LYS A 268 5.90 -18.17 25.77
C LYS A 268 6.68 -18.83 24.63
N LEU A 269 7.33 -18.03 23.78
CA LEU A 269 8.14 -18.53 22.67
C LEU A 269 9.35 -19.32 23.18
N ALA A 270 10.04 -18.83 24.20
CA ALA A 270 11.19 -19.50 24.79
C ALA A 270 10.88 -20.92 25.28
N ALA A 271 9.70 -21.12 25.87
CA ALA A 271 9.25 -22.42 26.36
C ALA A 271 8.93 -23.46 25.25
N LEU A 272 8.77 -22.98 23.99
CA LEU A 272 8.42 -23.84 22.85
C LEU A 272 9.59 -24.09 21.89
N ARG A 273 10.80 -23.68 22.23
CA ARG A 273 11.99 -23.88 21.39
C ARG A 273 12.21 -25.33 21.01
N THR A 274 12.67 -25.53 19.79
CA THR A 274 13.10 -26.84 19.26
C THR A 274 14.31 -26.64 18.33
N PRO A 275 15.22 -27.57 18.23
CA PRO A 275 16.37 -27.46 17.34
C PRO A 275 16.00 -27.64 15.87
N ILE A 276 14.85 -28.24 15.56
CA ILE A 276 14.45 -28.61 14.21
C ILE A 276 13.39 -27.61 13.69
N SER A 277 13.58 -27.13 12.45
CA SER A 277 12.57 -26.32 11.77
C SER A 277 11.27 -27.11 11.58
N PRO A 278 10.11 -26.55 11.97
CA PRO A 278 8.82 -27.17 11.69
C PRO A 278 8.34 -26.92 10.26
N PHE A 279 9.03 -26.03 9.52
CA PHE A 279 8.63 -25.67 8.17
C PHE A 279 9.22 -26.61 7.12
N ASP A 280 8.38 -26.96 6.16
CA ASP A 280 8.77 -27.63 4.93
C ASP A 280 8.97 -26.57 3.82
N GLY A 281 10.00 -26.73 2.99
CA GLY A 281 10.25 -25.90 1.81
C GLY A 281 11.42 -24.92 1.93
N GLN A 282 11.57 -24.10 0.88
CA GLN A 282 12.70 -23.18 0.70
C GLN A 282 12.38 -21.74 1.17
N GLY A 283 13.41 -20.89 1.25
CA GLY A 283 13.27 -19.47 1.57
C GLY A 283 13.16 -19.17 3.07
N LEU A 284 13.60 -20.08 3.92
CA LEU A 284 13.72 -19.84 5.35
C LEU A 284 14.89 -18.90 5.66
N PRO A 285 14.80 -18.06 6.70
CA PRO A 285 15.94 -17.28 7.17
C PRO A 285 17.10 -18.19 7.60
N ARG A 286 18.33 -17.83 7.24
CA ARG A 286 19.52 -18.68 7.44
C ARG A 286 20.22 -18.51 8.79
N SER A 287 20.00 -17.39 9.49
CA SER A 287 20.70 -17.05 10.74
C SER A 287 19.81 -16.25 11.69
N GLY A 288 20.16 -16.23 12.97
CA GLY A 288 19.43 -15.48 14.00
C GLY A 288 17.99 -15.96 14.21
N VAL A 289 17.74 -17.27 14.03
CA VAL A 289 16.41 -17.87 14.11
C VAL A 289 16.34 -18.90 15.23
N HIS A 290 15.24 -18.86 15.97
CA HIS A 290 14.86 -19.87 16.94
C HIS A 290 13.59 -20.56 16.47
N TRP A 291 13.68 -21.87 16.23
CA TRP A 291 12.54 -22.69 15.82
C TRP A 291 11.64 -23.03 17.01
N LEU A 292 10.35 -23.24 16.73
CA LEU A 292 9.33 -23.53 17.73
C LEU A 292 8.53 -24.78 17.36
N LYS A 293 8.13 -25.54 18.38
CA LYS A 293 7.05 -26.50 18.22
C LYS A 293 5.80 -25.75 17.75
N PRO A 294 5.10 -26.17 16.66
CA PRO A 294 4.01 -25.42 16.01
C PRO A 294 2.69 -25.48 16.80
N LYS A 295 2.71 -24.99 18.05
CA LYS A 295 1.57 -25.02 18.99
C LYS A 295 0.83 -23.68 19.10
N LEU A 296 1.41 -22.58 18.62
CA LEU A 296 0.81 -21.26 18.72
C LEU A 296 0.22 -20.85 17.39
N VAL A 297 -0.99 -20.27 17.45
CA VAL A 297 -1.67 -19.68 16.30
C VAL A 297 -1.79 -18.17 16.54
N ALA A 298 -1.37 -17.39 15.56
CA ALA A 298 -1.45 -15.93 15.57
C ALA A 298 -2.43 -15.44 14.51
N GLN A 299 -3.25 -14.48 14.87
CA GLN A 299 -4.05 -13.72 13.93
C GLN A 299 -3.20 -12.60 13.33
N ILE A 300 -3.07 -12.60 12.01
CA ILE A 300 -2.23 -11.69 11.25
C ILE A 300 -3.05 -10.93 10.25
N ALA A 301 -2.99 -9.61 10.31
CA ALA A 301 -3.46 -8.76 9.24
C ALA A 301 -2.39 -8.64 8.16
N PHE A 302 -2.77 -8.70 6.90
CA PHE A 302 -1.86 -8.51 5.76
C PHE A 302 -2.62 -7.93 4.57
N THR A 303 -1.91 -7.39 3.59
CA THR A 303 -2.55 -6.81 2.40
C THR A 303 -2.85 -7.87 1.35
N GLU A 304 -1.85 -8.65 0.98
CA GLU A 304 -1.97 -9.67 -0.06
C GLU A 304 -0.88 -10.75 0.08
N TRP A 305 -1.02 -11.83 -0.68
CA TRP A 305 0.02 -12.81 -0.90
C TRP A 305 0.92 -12.39 -2.06
N THR A 306 2.25 -12.47 -1.88
CA THR A 306 3.19 -12.27 -3.00
C THR A 306 3.20 -13.47 -3.94
N ARG A 307 3.86 -13.33 -5.10
CA ARG A 307 4.02 -14.45 -6.05
C ARG A 307 4.80 -15.61 -5.44
N GLU A 308 5.75 -15.32 -4.55
CA GLU A 308 6.56 -16.32 -3.85
C GLU A 308 5.82 -16.96 -2.65
N GLY A 309 4.53 -16.69 -2.48
CA GLY A 309 3.71 -17.24 -1.39
C GLY A 309 4.06 -16.68 -0.02
N LYS A 310 4.47 -15.42 0.05
CA LYS A 310 4.74 -14.71 1.29
C LYS A 310 3.69 -13.65 1.56
N LEU A 311 3.51 -13.31 2.85
CA LEU A 311 2.59 -12.24 3.25
C LEU A 311 3.21 -10.87 3.00
N ARG A 312 2.44 -9.98 2.35
CA ARG A 312 2.83 -8.57 2.15
C ARG A 312 2.30 -7.70 3.29
N HIS A 313 3.17 -6.87 3.87
CA HIS A 313 2.87 -5.98 5.00
C HIS A 313 2.14 -6.66 6.18
N PRO A 314 2.63 -7.82 6.67
CA PRO A 314 1.98 -8.51 7.77
C PRO A 314 2.06 -7.69 9.06
N ARG A 315 0.98 -7.72 9.85
CA ARG A 315 0.88 -7.08 11.16
C ARG A 315 0.23 -8.07 12.13
N PHE A 316 0.85 -8.26 13.28
CA PHE A 316 0.30 -9.07 14.36
C PHE A 316 -0.92 -8.39 14.98
N LEU A 317 -2.02 -9.14 15.14
CA LEU A 317 -3.25 -8.68 15.78
C LEU A 317 -3.42 -9.30 17.18
N GLY A 318 -2.93 -10.54 17.38
CA GLY A 318 -3.05 -11.26 18.64
C GLY A 318 -2.71 -12.74 18.49
N LEU A 319 -2.50 -13.42 19.63
CA LEU A 319 -2.61 -14.87 19.65
C LEU A 319 -4.08 -15.25 19.77
N ARG A 320 -4.47 -16.36 19.17
CA ARG A 320 -5.76 -16.97 19.48
C ARG A 320 -5.70 -17.54 20.90
N GLY A 321 -6.56 -17.02 21.78
CA GLY A 321 -6.62 -17.42 23.16
C GLY A 321 -7.29 -18.79 23.32
N GLY A 322 -6.62 -19.69 24.02
CA GLY A 322 -7.22 -20.81 24.74
C GLY A 322 -7.63 -22.00 23.92
N GLN A 323 -6.67 -22.75 23.39
CA GLN A 323 -6.64 -24.19 23.60
C GLN A 323 -5.18 -24.60 23.70
N GLU A 324 -4.63 -24.62 24.92
CA GLU A 324 -3.56 -25.58 25.19
C GLU A 324 -4.14 -26.92 24.80
N ALA A 325 -3.50 -27.65 23.90
CA ALA A 325 -3.76 -29.05 23.69
C ALA A 325 -3.33 -29.76 24.98
N GLY A 326 -4.24 -29.76 25.95
CA GLY A 326 -4.15 -30.60 27.16
C GLY A 326 -4.10 -32.04 26.71
N GLY A 327 -3.11 -32.77 27.18
CA GLY A 327 -2.96 -34.18 26.94
C GLY A 327 -4.20 -34.96 27.31
N GLY A 328 -4.67 -35.79 26.40
CA GLY A 328 -5.75 -36.74 26.65
C GLY A 328 -6.32 -37.33 25.38
N ARG A 329 -5.87 -38.51 25.00
CA ARG A 329 -6.46 -39.50 24.10
C ARG A 329 -6.58 -39.18 22.63
N THR A 330 -5.96 -40.04 21.84
CA THR A 330 -6.19 -40.35 20.42
C THR A 330 -7.62 -40.07 19.94
N GLY A 331 -7.83 -38.91 19.42
CA GLY A 331 -9.01 -38.54 18.69
C GLY A 331 -8.58 -37.59 17.57
N GLY A 332 -8.77 -38.02 16.31
CA GLY A 332 -8.29 -37.30 15.13
C GLY A 332 -8.74 -35.85 15.15
N LEU A 333 -7.77 -34.93 15.10
CA LEU A 333 -7.98 -33.50 14.83
C LEU A 333 -8.37 -33.30 13.36
N THR A 334 -9.58 -33.70 13.01
CA THR A 334 -10.33 -33.14 11.88
C THR A 334 -11.02 -31.88 12.38
N THR A 335 -10.26 -30.82 12.71
CA THR A 335 -10.81 -29.49 12.66
C THR A 335 -11.02 -29.20 11.19
N SER A 336 -12.28 -29.25 10.75
CA SER A 336 -12.73 -28.77 9.47
C SER A 336 -12.39 -27.27 9.38
N TRP A 337 -11.21 -27.00 8.89
CA TRP A 337 -10.82 -25.68 8.47
C TRP A 337 -11.77 -25.29 7.35
N ASN A 338 -12.60 -24.31 7.58
CA ASN A 338 -13.51 -23.80 6.55
C ASN A 338 -12.67 -23.32 5.36
N LEU A 339 -12.50 -24.23 4.41
CA LEU A 339 -11.65 -24.12 3.20
C LEU A 339 -12.15 -23.07 2.21
N GLU A 340 -13.28 -22.42 2.47
CA GLU A 340 -13.86 -21.41 1.57
C GLU A 340 -13.16 -20.06 1.63
N THR A 341 -12.39 -19.75 2.70
CA THR A 341 -11.64 -18.49 2.82
C THR A 341 -10.23 -18.56 2.23
N ILE A 342 -9.78 -19.70 1.72
CA ILE A 342 -8.43 -19.94 1.21
C ILE A 342 -8.43 -20.03 -0.34
N GLY A 343 -9.17 -19.15 -1.04
CA GLY A 343 -9.21 -19.18 -2.51
C GLY A 343 -7.82 -19.11 -3.20
N ALA A 344 -6.86 -18.39 -2.64
CA ALA A 344 -5.50 -18.24 -3.21
C ALA A 344 -4.53 -19.35 -2.78
N ALA A 345 -4.68 -19.96 -1.60
CA ALA A 345 -3.82 -21.05 -1.14
C ALA A 345 -4.18 -22.39 -1.78
N LYS A 346 -5.47 -22.63 -2.11
CA LYS A 346 -5.91 -23.85 -2.82
C LYS A 346 -5.31 -23.99 -4.21
N THR A 347 -5.13 -22.88 -4.94
CA THR A 347 -4.55 -22.91 -6.29
C THR A 347 -3.07 -23.31 -6.29
N ARG A 348 -2.34 -23.02 -5.22
CA ARG A 348 -0.91 -23.36 -5.11
C ARG A 348 -0.61 -24.74 -4.51
N CYS A 349 -1.52 -25.26 -3.69
CA CYS A 349 -1.40 -26.64 -3.19
C CYS A 349 -1.59 -27.69 -4.31
N ARG A 350 -2.10 -27.27 -5.50
CA ARG A 350 -2.25 -28.14 -6.68
C ARG A 350 -1.09 -28.01 -7.69
N MET A 351 -0.12 -27.12 -7.45
CA MET A 351 1.00 -26.85 -8.38
C MET A 351 2.37 -27.30 -7.82
N THR A 352 2.40 -27.99 -6.69
CA THR A 352 3.57 -28.72 -6.15
C THR A 352 3.17 -30.17 -5.94
#